data_cbfccac964d6dfad66402cf0c1ebdada
#
_entry.id   cbfccac964d6dfad66402cf0c1ebdada
#
_cell.length_a   1.000
_cell.length_b   1.000
_cell.length_c   1.000
_cell.angle_alpha   90.00
_cell.angle_beta   90.00
_cell.angle_gamma   90.00
#
_symmetry.space_group_name_H-M   'P 1'
#
loop_
_entity.id
_entity.type
_entity.pdbx_description
1 polymer ?
#
loop_
_entity_poly.entity_id
_entity_poly.type
_entity_poly.pdbx_seq_one_letter_code
_entity_poly.pdbx_strand_id
1 'polypeptide(L)'
;MKKLVGLLIGVLMLTACNGTERISVEEFDIPDFFANVEIENVIHPLAKGGYTWTEKGSTVTTDHSSPNQQAEEMGSILVSKEAEVKVSIEDQPDLAVFTWSDQGKENEIDVMQNSFHVAETPGVYVYEIVATWKQGYRSYVLKVEVQ
;
A
#
# COMPACT_ATOMS: atom_id res chain seq x y z
N MET A 1 -16.29 -69.01 -52.82
CA MET A 1 -15.66 -68.94 -51.48
C MET A 1 -14.99 -67.61 -51.35
N LYS A 2 -15.63 -66.65 -50.77
CA LYS A 2 -15.06 -65.27 -50.59
C LYS A 2 -14.98 -65.01 -49.12
N LYS A 3 -13.77 -64.89 -48.61
CA LYS A 3 -13.49 -64.48 -47.19
C LYS A 3 -13.66 -63.01 -47.05
N LEU A 4 -14.65 -62.59 -46.26
CA LEU A 4 -14.81 -61.22 -45.82
C LEU A 4 -13.89 -60.98 -44.60
N VAL A 5 -12.89 -60.14 -44.78
CA VAL A 5 -12.07 -59.66 -43.71
C VAL A 5 -12.76 -58.45 -43.18
N GLY A 6 -13.32 -58.54 -41.99
CA GLY A 6 -13.89 -57.38 -41.26
C GLY A 6 -12.80 -56.50 -40.64
N LEU A 7 -12.67 -55.31 -41.13
CA LEU A 7 -11.78 -54.28 -40.57
C LEU A 7 -12.48 -53.63 -39.39
N LEU A 8 -12.04 -53.95 -38.17
CA LEU A 8 -12.51 -53.32 -36.92
C LEU A 8 -11.77 -52.01 -36.72
N ILE A 9 -12.41 -50.91 -37.06
CA ILE A 9 -11.87 -49.57 -36.78
C ILE A 9 -12.20 -49.25 -35.32
N GLY A 10 -11.20 -49.35 -34.45
CA GLY A 10 -11.27 -48.90 -33.08
C GLY A 10 -11.21 -47.36 -33.02
N VAL A 11 -12.34 -46.74 -32.73
CA VAL A 11 -12.40 -45.31 -32.43
C VAL A 11 -11.88 -45.10 -31.02
N LEU A 12 -10.64 -44.58 -30.90
CA LEU A 12 -10.10 -44.11 -29.64
C LEU A 12 -10.79 -42.78 -29.32
N MET A 13 -11.74 -42.80 -28.41
CA MET A 13 -12.28 -41.58 -27.79
C MET A 13 -11.23 -41.01 -26.83
N LEU A 14 -10.45 -40.05 -27.29
CA LEU A 14 -9.66 -39.17 -26.42
C LEU A 14 -10.62 -38.25 -25.70
N THR A 15 -11.05 -38.60 -24.49
CA THR A 15 -11.67 -37.70 -23.55
C THR A 15 -10.58 -36.80 -23.02
N ALA A 16 -10.37 -35.65 -23.66
CA ALA A 16 -9.62 -34.56 -23.09
C ALA A 16 -10.45 -34.01 -21.93
N CYS A 17 -10.07 -34.37 -20.71
CA CYS A 17 -10.50 -33.67 -19.53
C CYS A 17 -9.91 -32.26 -19.59
N ASN A 18 -10.67 -31.30 -20.14
CA ASN A 18 -10.47 -29.91 -19.90
C ASN A 18 -10.93 -29.60 -18.46
N GLY A 19 -10.15 -30.06 -17.51
CA GLY A 19 -10.19 -29.53 -16.17
C GLY A 19 -9.57 -28.11 -16.19
N THR A 20 -10.35 -27.14 -16.56
CA THR A 20 -10.01 -25.75 -16.22
C THR A 20 -10.24 -25.64 -14.70
N GLU A 21 -9.23 -26.03 -13.94
CA GLU A 21 -9.17 -25.59 -12.55
C GLU A 21 -9.17 -24.06 -12.62
N ARG A 22 -10.33 -23.47 -12.38
CA ARG A 22 -10.39 -22.07 -12.00
C ARG A 22 -9.68 -22.02 -10.66
N ILE A 23 -8.41 -21.62 -10.68
CA ILE A 23 -7.75 -21.12 -9.50
C ILE A 23 -8.63 -19.94 -9.08
N SER A 24 -9.48 -20.15 -8.09
CA SER A 24 -10.14 -19.06 -7.39
C SER A 24 -8.99 -18.31 -6.76
N VAL A 25 -8.62 -17.16 -7.35
CA VAL A 25 -7.81 -16.18 -6.67
C VAL A 25 -8.67 -15.81 -5.47
N GLU A 26 -8.34 -16.32 -4.29
CA GLU A 26 -8.95 -15.83 -3.05
C GLU A 26 -8.71 -14.32 -3.07
N GLU A 27 -9.78 -13.56 -3.23
CA GLU A 27 -9.73 -12.12 -3.20
C GLU A 27 -9.31 -11.75 -1.78
N PHE A 28 -8.08 -11.24 -1.67
CA PHE A 28 -7.57 -10.73 -0.41
C PHE A 28 -8.40 -9.53 -0.01
N ASP A 29 -9.12 -9.64 1.08
CA ASP A 29 -9.81 -8.53 1.69
C ASP A 29 -8.79 -7.68 2.47
N ILE A 30 -8.03 -6.88 1.71
CA ILE A 30 -7.08 -5.96 2.31
C ILE A 30 -7.87 -4.76 2.81
N PRO A 31 -7.85 -4.49 4.13
CA PRO A 31 -8.59 -3.37 4.68
C PRO A 31 -8.19 -2.06 4.02
N ASP A 32 -9.18 -1.28 3.62
CA ASP A 32 -8.96 0.06 3.10
C ASP A 32 -8.87 1.04 4.28
N PHE A 33 -7.77 0.95 5.02
CA PHE A 33 -7.55 1.80 6.18
C PHE A 33 -7.54 3.27 5.78
N PHE A 34 -8.54 4.00 6.26
CA PHE A 34 -8.54 5.45 6.17
C PHE A 34 -7.50 6.01 7.12
N ALA A 35 -6.71 6.95 6.60
CA ALA A 35 -5.71 7.64 7.36
C ALA A 35 -5.88 9.15 7.18
N ASN A 36 -5.88 9.85 8.28
CA ASN A 36 -5.97 11.30 8.31
C ASN A 36 -4.88 11.85 9.22
N VAL A 37 -4.53 13.11 8.99
CA VAL A 37 -3.74 13.92 9.94
C VAL A 37 -4.55 15.14 10.34
N GLU A 38 -4.43 15.54 11.62
CA GLU A 38 -4.89 16.82 12.10
C GLU A 38 -3.66 17.73 12.27
N ILE A 39 -3.67 18.87 11.60
CA ILE A 39 -2.63 19.90 11.69
C ILE A 39 -3.33 21.23 11.92
N GLU A 40 -2.96 21.95 12.96
CA GLU A 40 -3.55 23.27 13.29
C GLU A 40 -5.10 23.26 13.34
N ASN A 41 -5.67 22.19 13.90
CA ASN A 41 -7.10 21.91 14.02
C ASN A 41 -7.84 21.68 12.68
N VAL A 42 -7.12 21.39 11.60
CA VAL A 42 -7.69 21.02 10.30
C VAL A 42 -7.36 19.57 10.01
N ILE A 43 -8.35 18.80 9.60
CA ILE A 43 -8.18 17.39 9.23
C ILE A 43 -7.92 17.30 7.73
N HIS A 44 -6.83 16.60 7.38
CA HIS A 44 -6.42 16.33 6.01
C HIS A 44 -6.33 14.83 5.77
N PRO A 45 -6.90 14.30 4.68
CA PRO A 45 -6.70 12.90 4.31
C PRO A 45 -5.27 12.68 3.86
N LEU A 46 -4.70 11.54 4.23
CA LEU A 46 -3.39 11.10 3.75
C LEU A 46 -3.50 10.38 2.41
N ALA A 47 -2.54 10.63 1.53
CA ALA A 47 -2.41 9.86 0.29
C ALA A 47 -1.88 8.46 0.60
N LYS A 48 -2.51 7.44 0.03
CA LYS A 48 -2.10 6.04 0.23
C LYS A 48 -0.90 5.70 -0.65
N GLY A 49 0.11 5.10 -0.05
CA GLY A 49 1.26 4.53 -0.71
C GLY A 49 1.16 3.01 -0.87
N GLY A 50 2.30 2.35 -0.99
CA GLY A 50 2.40 0.90 -1.09
C GLY A 50 2.01 0.18 0.19
N TYR A 51 1.74 -1.12 0.06
CA TYR A 51 1.47 -1.99 1.19
C TYR A 51 2.04 -3.40 0.97
N THR A 52 2.26 -4.10 2.07
CA THR A 52 2.45 -5.54 2.09
C THR A 52 1.51 -6.12 3.15
N TRP A 53 0.74 -7.14 2.78
CA TRP A 53 -0.26 -7.75 3.64
C TRP A 53 -0.18 -9.26 3.57
N THR A 54 -0.16 -9.92 4.72
CA THR A 54 -0.10 -11.37 4.84
C THR A 54 -1.32 -11.87 5.60
N GLU A 55 -2.09 -12.73 4.97
CA GLU A 55 -3.24 -13.39 5.59
C GLU A 55 -3.30 -14.86 5.16
N LYS A 56 -3.66 -15.74 6.08
CA LYS A 56 -3.81 -17.20 5.84
C LYS A 56 -2.62 -17.83 5.09
N GLY A 57 -1.39 -17.36 5.35
CA GLY A 57 -0.16 -17.89 4.75
C GLY A 57 0.16 -17.38 3.35
N SER A 58 -0.63 -16.48 2.81
CA SER A 58 -0.38 -15.81 1.52
C SER A 58 -0.03 -14.34 1.74
N THR A 59 0.86 -13.79 0.92
CA THR A 59 1.31 -12.40 1.01
C THR A 59 1.04 -11.68 -0.30
N VAL A 60 0.45 -10.49 -0.20
CA VAL A 60 0.27 -9.56 -1.31
C VAL A 60 1.09 -8.31 -1.05
N THR A 61 1.80 -7.85 -2.07
CA THR A 61 2.57 -6.60 -2.05
C THR A 61 2.16 -5.76 -3.25
N THR A 62 1.97 -4.47 -3.04
CA THR A 62 1.81 -3.52 -4.14
C THR A 62 3.03 -2.64 -4.25
N ASP A 63 3.50 -2.49 -5.49
CA ASP A 63 4.47 -1.47 -5.83
C ASP A 63 3.73 -0.15 -6.09
N HIS A 64 4.12 0.88 -5.37
CA HIS A 64 3.69 2.25 -5.60
C HIS A 64 4.89 3.12 -5.95
N SER A 65 4.62 4.25 -6.59
CA SER A 65 5.62 5.30 -6.75
C SER A 65 6.23 5.66 -5.39
N SER A 66 7.48 6.08 -5.38
CA SER A 66 8.10 6.58 -4.16
C SER A 66 7.31 7.75 -3.58
N PRO A 67 7.40 8.03 -2.26
CA PRO A 67 6.74 9.19 -1.65
C PRO A 67 7.03 10.51 -2.36
N ASN A 68 8.24 10.72 -2.85
CA ASN A 68 8.58 11.93 -3.62
C ASN A 68 7.81 11.99 -4.95
N GLN A 69 7.77 10.91 -5.71
CA GLN A 69 7.02 10.87 -6.97
C GLN A 69 5.52 11.11 -6.74
N GLN A 70 4.96 10.53 -5.69
CA GLN A 70 3.56 10.82 -5.33
C GLN A 70 3.36 12.28 -4.95
N ALA A 71 4.30 12.86 -4.20
CA ALA A 71 4.27 14.24 -3.76
C ALA A 71 4.34 15.25 -4.93
N GLU A 72 4.93 14.90 -6.08
CA GLU A 72 4.93 15.75 -7.28
C GLU A 72 3.51 16.07 -7.76
N GLU A 73 2.60 15.12 -7.64
CA GLU A 73 1.20 15.25 -8.05
C GLU A 73 0.29 15.82 -6.94
N MET A 74 0.81 16.03 -5.73
CA MET A 74 0.06 16.49 -4.57
C MET A 74 0.25 17.98 -4.33
N GLY A 75 -0.83 18.65 -3.92
CA GLY A 75 -0.74 19.99 -3.31
C GLY A 75 -0.08 19.94 -1.95
N SER A 76 0.65 20.99 -1.58
CA SER A 76 1.21 21.15 -0.23
C SER A 76 0.15 21.68 0.73
N ILE A 77 0.15 21.16 1.97
CA ILE A 77 -0.59 21.76 3.08
C ILE A 77 0.31 22.83 3.70
N LEU A 78 -0.21 24.06 3.76
CA LEU A 78 0.51 25.18 4.35
C LEU A 78 0.44 25.08 5.88
N VAL A 79 1.58 25.13 6.56
CA VAL A 79 1.67 24.92 8.01
C VAL A 79 2.71 25.85 8.65
N SER A 80 2.53 26.14 9.93
CA SER A 80 3.52 26.85 10.73
C SER A 80 4.73 25.98 11.04
N LYS A 81 5.86 26.60 11.34
CA LYS A 81 7.06 25.91 11.83
C LYS A 81 6.73 25.07 13.05
N GLU A 82 7.33 23.88 13.13
CA GLU A 82 7.13 22.95 14.25
C GLU A 82 5.66 22.60 14.54
N ALA A 83 4.76 22.81 13.57
CA ALA A 83 3.36 22.42 13.74
C ALA A 83 3.26 20.93 14.10
N GLU A 84 2.43 20.63 15.10
CA GLU A 84 2.14 19.25 15.49
C GLU A 84 1.24 18.59 14.46
N VAL A 85 1.62 17.40 14.02
CA VAL A 85 0.86 16.52 13.13
C VAL A 85 0.35 15.34 13.95
N LYS A 86 -0.96 15.25 14.16
CA LYS A 86 -1.61 14.12 14.84
C LYS A 86 -2.12 13.15 13.80
N VAL A 87 -1.63 11.92 13.85
CA VAL A 87 -1.98 10.86 12.90
C VAL A 87 -3.13 10.04 13.45
N SER A 88 -4.17 9.83 12.64
CA SER A 88 -5.31 8.97 12.96
C SER A 88 -5.48 7.92 11.88
N ILE A 89 -5.28 6.66 12.24
CA ILE A 89 -5.43 5.49 11.36
C ILE A 89 -6.23 4.43 12.10
N GLU A 90 -7.11 3.73 11.37
CA GLU A 90 -7.92 2.65 11.93
C GLU A 90 -7.08 1.53 12.52
N ASP A 91 -7.62 0.85 13.55
CA ASP A 91 -7.00 -0.27 14.24
C ASP A 91 -5.64 0.03 14.91
N GLN A 92 -5.35 1.30 15.18
CA GLN A 92 -4.22 1.78 15.98
C GLN A 92 -2.89 1.05 15.68
N PRO A 93 -2.35 1.17 14.46
CA PRO A 93 -1.08 0.56 14.10
C PRO A 93 0.11 1.19 14.83
N ASP A 94 1.24 0.49 14.85
CA ASP A 94 2.52 1.11 15.17
C ASP A 94 2.93 2.04 14.02
N LEU A 95 3.39 3.24 14.38
CA LEU A 95 3.76 4.28 13.42
C LEU A 95 5.26 4.54 13.39
N ALA A 96 5.82 4.64 12.18
CA ALA A 96 7.13 5.20 11.91
C ALA A 96 6.98 6.31 10.86
N VAL A 97 7.69 7.42 11.04
CA VAL A 97 7.64 8.57 10.13
C VAL A 97 9.03 8.86 9.60
N PHE A 98 9.15 9.05 8.30
CA PHE A 98 10.41 9.35 7.63
C PHE A 98 10.29 10.59 6.77
N THR A 99 11.35 11.39 6.71
CA THR A 99 11.50 12.43 5.70
C THR A 99 12.02 11.85 4.40
N TRP A 100 11.63 12.48 3.30
CA TRP A 100 12.07 12.15 1.95
C TRP A 100 12.64 13.37 1.25
N SER A 101 13.73 13.16 0.50
CA SER A 101 14.30 14.14 -0.43
C SER A 101 14.40 13.55 -1.83
N ASP A 102 14.92 14.31 -2.78
CA ASP A 102 15.21 13.83 -4.14
C ASP A 102 16.19 12.66 -4.17
N GLN A 103 16.93 12.46 -3.10
CA GLN A 103 17.87 11.34 -2.96
C GLN A 103 17.24 10.10 -2.31
N GLY A 104 15.98 10.17 -1.88
CA GLY A 104 15.24 9.08 -1.29
C GLY A 104 14.87 9.30 0.18
N LYS A 105 14.63 8.20 0.87
CA LYS A 105 14.32 8.18 2.32
C LYS A 105 15.53 8.66 3.13
N GLU A 106 15.30 9.59 4.06
CA GLU A 106 16.38 10.18 4.85
C GLU A 106 16.26 9.80 6.34
N ASN A 107 15.67 10.69 7.12
CA ASN A 107 15.68 10.57 8.58
C ASN A 107 14.35 10.02 9.09
N GLU A 108 14.44 9.20 10.13
CA GLU A 108 13.29 8.84 10.95
C GLU A 108 13.00 9.96 11.92
N ILE A 109 11.71 10.31 12.04
CA ILE A 109 11.20 11.34 12.95
C ILE A 109 10.61 10.68 14.18
N ASP A 110 10.92 11.20 15.35
CA ASP A 110 10.35 10.72 16.60
C ASP A 110 8.83 10.90 16.62
N VAL A 111 8.11 9.80 16.88
CA VAL A 111 6.65 9.77 17.01
C VAL A 111 6.29 9.54 18.48
N MET A 112 5.50 10.42 19.05
CA MET A 112 5.00 10.30 20.41
C MET A 112 3.47 10.37 20.42
N GLN A 113 2.81 9.36 20.96
CA GLN A 113 1.33 9.30 21.04
C GLN A 113 0.65 9.60 19.69
N ASN A 114 1.16 8.97 18.62
CA ASN A 114 0.72 9.17 17.24
C ASN A 114 0.86 10.62 16.70
N SER A 115 1.75 11.41 17.30
CA SER A 115 2.06 12.78 16.85
C SER A 115 3.55 12.94 16.56
N PHE A 116 3.85 13.82 15.61
CA PHE A 116 5.20 14.30 15.33
C PHE A 116 5.15 15.80 14.97
N HIS A 117 6.31 16.45 14.88
CA HIS A 117 6.40 17.85 14.48
C HIS A 117 7.02 17.98 13.09
N VAL A 118 6.49 18.91 12.30
CA VAL A 118 7.12 19.29 11.03
C VAL A 118 8.42 20.06 11.29
N ALA A 119 9.19 20.25 10.21
CA ALA A 119 10.48 20.95 10.28
C ALA A 119 10.37 22.38 10.86
N GLU A 120 11.45 22.85 11.51
CA GLU A 120 11.57 24.22 12.05
C GLU A 120 11.84 25.26 10.96
N THR A 121 12.42 24.83 9.83
CA THR A 121 12.84 25.75 8.77
C THR A 121 11.78 25.81 7.66
N PRO A 122 11.53 27.01 7.08
CA PRO A 122 10.64 27.14 5.94
C PRO A 122 11.10 26.28 4.76
N GLY A 123 10.15 25.66 4.08
CA GLY A 123 10.42 24.82 2.93
C GLY A 123 9.32 23.81 2.66
N VAL A 124 9.45 23.06 1.57
CA VAL A 124 8.54 21.97 1.24
C VAL A 124 9.13 20.65 1.72
N TYR A 125 8.33 19.90 2.46
CA TYR A 125 8.73 18.62 3.05
C TYR A 125 7.78 17.53 2.68
N VAL A 126 8.34 16.34 2.40
CA VAL A 126 7.59 15.12 2.15
C VAL A 126 7.87 14.14 3.29
N TYR A 127 6.80 13.69 3.92
CA TYR A 127 6.84 12.69 5.00
C TYR A 127 6.18 11.41 4.52
N GLU A 128 6.85 10.28 4.76
CA GLU A 128 6.26 8.95 4.65
C GLU A 128 5.86 8.50 6.05
N ILE A 129 4.59 8.15 6.21
CA ILE A 129 4.05 7.59 7.46
C ILE A 129 3.82 6.10 7.19
N VAL A 130 4.58 5.25 7.85
CA VAL A 130 4.46 3.80 7.74
C VAL A 130 3.65 3.29 8.92
N ALA A 131 2.48 2.74 8.63
CA ALA A 131 1.60 2.13 9.60
C ALA A 131 1.76 0.61 9.54
N THR A 132 2.08 -0.01 10.67
CA THR A 132 2.35 -1.45 10.77
C THR A 132 1.34 -2.12 11.70
N TRP A 133 0.66 -3.14 11.17
CA TRP A 133 -0.22 -4.05 11.91
C TRP A 133 0.41 -5.44 11.98
N LYS A 134 -0.21 -6.35 12.70
CA LYS A 134 0.25 -7.74 12.80
C LYS A 134 0.34 -8.44 11.43
N GLN A 135 -0.56 -8.11 10.51
CA GLN A 135 -0.67 -8.73 9.20
C GLN A 135 0.26 -8.12 8.16
N GLY A 136 0.73 -6.90 8.35
CA GLY A 136 1.55 -6.21 7.38
C GLY A 136 1.64 -4.71 7.64
N TYR A 137 2.02 -3.97 6.61
CA TYR A 137 2.15 -2.52 6.69
C TYR A 137 1.55 -1.82 5.47
N ARG A 138 1.24 -0.56 5.63
CA ARG A 138 0.93 0.38 4.54
C ARG A 138 1.66 1.69 4.77
N SER A 139 2.17 2.29 3.69
CA SER A 139 2.71 3.64 3.73
C SER A 139 1.66 4.67 3.32
N TYR A 140 1.83 5.88 3.83
CA TYR A 140 1.05 7.06 3.48
C TYR A 140 1.99 8.22 3.24
N VAL A 141 1.56 9.17 2.41
CA VAL A 141 2.37 10.34 2.06
C VAL A 141 1.68 11.61 2.50
N LEU A 142 2.46 12.47 3.15
CA LEU A 142 2.08 13.82 3.55
C LEU A 142 3.07 14.82 2.93
N LYS A 143 2.55 15.85 2.25
CA LYS A 143 3.33 16.96 1.73
C LYS A 143 2.91 18.25 2.40
N VAL A 144 3.85 18.93 3.02
CA VAL A 144 3.62 20.21 3.69
C VAL A 144 4.56 21.28 3.16
N GLU A 145 4.11 22.53 3.23
CA GLU A 145 4.93 23.72 3.04
C GLU A 145 4.97 24.49 4.36
N VAL A 146 6.14 24.52 4.99
CA VAL A 146 6.40 25.20 6.25
C VAL A 146 6.72 26.66 5.98
N GLN A 147 6.05 27.59 6.69
CA GLN A 147 6.24 29.05 6.57
C GLN A 147 6.75 29.70 7.85
#